data_c5ba0e6db0125e945b1228db0f6c94af
#
_entry.id   c5ba0e6db0125e945b1228db0f6c94af
#
_cell.length_a   1.000
_cell.length_b   1.000
_cell.length_c   1.000
_cell.angle_alpha   90.00
_cell.angle_beta   90.00
_cell.angle_gamma   90.00
#
_symmetry.space_group_name_H-M   'P 1'
#
loop_
_entity.id
_entity.type
_entity.pdbx_description
1 polymer ?
#
loop_
_entity_poly.entity_id
_entity_poly.type
_entity_poly.pdbx_seq_one_letter_code
_entity_poly.pdbx_strand_id
1 'polypeptide(L)' 'MSFGAKFRILREAKGMPRASCDEIFSLMRGTVSNWENGYAEPEEELLPEIAGFFGMKVRDLVSDTPLAG' A
#
# COMPACT_ATOMS: atom_id res chain seq x y z
N MET A 1 -6.77 -7.31 -8.85
CA MET A 1 -6.95 -6.33 -7.76
C MET A 1 -5.92 -5.22 -7.94
N SER A 2 -6.35 -3.97 -7.92
CA SER A 2 -5.42 -2.85 -8.07
C SER A 2 -4.52 -2.72 -6.85
N PHE A 3 -3.39 -2.00 -7.04
CA PHE A 3 -2.49 -1.73 -5.92
C PHE A 3 -3.23 -1.03 -4.78
N GLY A 4 -3.99 0.01 -5.10
CA GLY A 4 -4.69 0.78 -4.07
C GLY A 4 -5.69 -0.05 -3.28
N ALA A 5 -6.44 -0.90 -3.95
CA ALA A 5 -7.39 -1.79 -3.28
C ALA A 5 -6.66 -2.77 -2.37
N LYS A 6 -5.55 -3.32 -2.84
CA LYS A 6 -4.74 -4.26 -2.05
C LYS A 6 -4.13 -3.56 -0.85
N PHE A 7 -3.57 -2.37 -1.04
CA PHE A 7 -2.98 -1.59 0.05
C PHE A 7 -4.03 -1.30 1.12
N ARG A 8 -5.24 -0.93 0.72
CA ARG A 8 -6.32 -0.64 1.66
C ARG A 8 -6.63 -1.86 2.53
N ILE A 9 -6.73 -3.03 1.93
CA ILE A 9 -7.00 -4.27 2.68
C ILE A 9 -5.89 -4.53 3.69
N LEU A 10 -4.63 -4.41 3.25
CA LEU A 10 -3.48 -4.64 4.12
C LEU A 10 -3.43 -3.63 5.26
N ARG A 11 -3.70 -2.36 4.95
CA ARG A 11 -3.72 -1.29 5.95
C ARG A 11 -4.81 -1.51 6.99
N GLU A 12 -6.02 -1.81 6.52
CA GLU A 12 -7.15 -2.04 7.43
C GLU A 12 -6.95 -3.27 8.30
N ALA A 13 -6.29 -4.29 7.78
CA ALA A 13 -5.96 -5.47 8.56
C ALA A 13 -5.04 -5.15 9.74
N LYS A 14 -4.21 -4.11 9.62
CA LYS A 14 -3.37 -3.63 10.71
C LYS A 14 -4.06 -2.59 11.58
N GLY A 15 -5.29 -2.21 11.24
CA GLY A 15 -6.02 -1.20 12.00
C GLY A 15 -5.44 0.20 11.88
N MET A 16 -4.76 0.51 10.80
CA MET A 16 -4.05 1.79 10.64
C MET A 16 -4.83 2.80 9.83
N PRO A 17 -4.92 4.06 10.31
CA PRO A 17 -5.45 5.14 9.48
C PRO A 17 -4.52 5.45 8.32
N ARG A 18 -5.07 6.04 7.25
CA ARG A 18 -4.26 6.44 6.09
C ARG A 18 -3.14 7.41 6.48
N ALA A 19 -3.44 8.36 7.35
CA ALA A 19 -2.45 9.35 7.78
C ALA A 19 -1.25 8.70 8.48
N SER A 20 -1.47 7.63 9.22
CA SER A 20 -0.38 6.90 9.87
C SER A 20 0.54 6.26 8.85
N CYS A 21 -0.02 5.74 7.77
CA CYS A 21 0.79 5.15 6.69
C CYS A 21 1.59 6.23 5.97
N ASP A 22 1.00 7.41 5.73
CA ASP A 22 1.75 8.53 5.14
C ASP A 22 2.98 8.84 5.99
N GLU A 23 2.84 8.88 7.31
CA GLU A 23 3.96 9.17 8.21
C GLU A 23 5.01 8.06 8.20
N ILE A 24 4.57 6.81 8.29
CA ILE A 24 5.49 5.67 8.36
C ILE A 24 6.38 5.61 7.10
N PHE A 25 5.81 5.87 5.94
CA PHE A 25 6.55 5.81 4.69
C PHE A 25 7.13 7.17 4.28
N SER A 26 7.09 8.16 5.18
CA SER A 26 7.62 9.51 4.93
C SER A 26 7.03 10.16 3.67
N LEU A 27 5.73 10.00 3.50
CA LEU A 27 5.01 10.52 2.35
C LEU A 27 4.34 11.85 2.67
N MET A 28 4.02 12.61 1.64
CA MET A 28 3.19 13.79 1.80
C MET A 28 1.78 13.39 2.22
N ARG A 29 1.14 14.23 3.02
CA ARG A 29 -0.22 13.99 3.47
C ARG A 29 -1.14 13.75 2.28
N GLY A 30 -1.96 12.72 2.35
CA GLY A 30 -2.91 12.38 1.31
C GLY A 30 -2.38 11.46 0.24
N THR A 31 -1.10 11.08 0.27
CA THR A 31 -0.51 10.19 -0.73
C THR A 31 -1.18 8.82 -0.70
N VAL A 32 -1.37 8.25 0.48
CA VAL A 32 -2.01 6.94 0.61
C VAL A 32 -3.46 7.00 0.11
N SER A 33 -4.16 8.09 0.40
CA SER A 33 -5.52 8.27 -0.11
C SER A 33 -5.54 8.28 -1.64
N ASN A 34 -4.58 8.94 -2.28
CA ASN A 34 -4.47 8.96 -3.73
C ASN A 34 -4.22 7.56 -4.30
N TRP A 35 -3.37 6.77 -3.64
CA TRP A 35 -3.13 5.38 -4.05
C TRP A 35 -4.42 4.56 -3.98
N GLU A 36 -5.14 4.68 -2.87
CA GLU A 36 -6.35 3.88 -2.65
C GLU A 36 -7.49 4.29 -3.58
N ASN A 37 -7.52 5.56 -3.99
CA ASN A 37 -8.53 6.05 -4.93
C ASN A 37 -8.13 5.85 -6.39
N GLY A 38 -6.94 5.31 -6.65
CA GLY A 38 -6.49 5.04 -8.01
C GLY A 38 -5.96 6.26 -8.75
N TYR A 39 -5.69 7.36 -8.06
CA TYR A 39 -5.17 8.58 -8.69
C TYR A 39 -3.66 8.55 -8.88
N ALA A 40 -2.97 7.70 -8.15
CA ALA A 40 -1.52 7.60 -8.20
C ALA A 40 -1.08 6.22 -7.76
N GLU A 41 0.16 5.88 -8.08
CA GLU A 41 0.80 4.65 -7.61
C GLU A 41 2.14 5.00 -6.97
N PRO A 42 2.64 4.17 -6.06
CA PRO A 42 3.93 4.45 -5.43
C PRO A 42 5.08 4.31 -6.43
N GLU A 43 6.16 5.04 -6.17
CA GLU A 43 7.39 4.88 -6.93
C GLU A 43 8.00 3.50 -6.65
N GLU A 44 8.70 2.95 -7.65
CA GLU A 44 9.26 1.61 -7.53
C GLU A 44 10.18 1.46 -6.33
N GLU A 45 10.94 2.49 -6.00
CA GLU A 45 11.89 2.45 -4.88
C GLU A 45 11.18 2.23 -3.54
N LEU A 46 9.92 2.61 -3.44
CA LEU A 46 9.15 2.47 -2.20
C LEU A 46 8.54 1.08 -2.03
N LEU A 47 8.39 0.34 -3.12
CA LEU A 47 7.71 -0.96 -3.09
C LEU A 47 8.34 -1.96 -2.12
N PRO A 48 9.67 -2.11 -2.06
CA PRO A 48 10.26 -3.05 -1.09
C PRO A 48 9.96 -2.67 0.35
N GLU A 49 9.93 -1.37 0.67
CA GLU A 49 9.62 -0.91 2.01
C GLU A 49 8.17 -1.24 2.38
N ILE A 50 7.25 -0.97 1.46
CA ILE A 50 5.83 -1.28 1.69
C ILE A 50 5.65 -2.79 1.87
N ALA A 51 6.23 -3.59 0.98
CA ALA A 51 6.11 -5.03 1.03
C ALA A 51 6.67 -5.58 2.35
N GLY A 52 7.85 -5.09 2.75
CA GLY A 52 8.45 -5.50 4.01
C GLY A 52 7.59 -5.14 5.22
N PHE A 53 6.97 -3.98 5.20
CA PHE A 53 6.09 -3.55 6.27
C PHE A 53 4.90 -4.49 6.44
N PHE A 54 4.35 -4.98 5.32
CA PHE A 54 3.22 -5.89 5.36
C PHE A 54 3.63 -7.37 5.34
N GLY A 55 4.93 -7.66 5.36
CA GLY A 55 5.42 -9.03 5.43
C GLY A 55 5.18 -9.84 4.17
N MET A 56 5.25 -9.22 3.00
CA MET A 56 5.00 -9.89 1.74
C MET A 56 6.08 -9.55 0.71
N LYS A 57 6.06 -10.24 -0.41
CA LYS A 57 7.01 -9.99 -1.50
C LYS A 57 6.48 -8.87 -2.39
N VAL A 58 7.41 -8.12 -2.99
CA VAL A 58 7.03 -7.04 -3.91
C VAL A 58 6.15 -7.57 -5.04
N ARG A 59 6.47 -8.72 -5.61
CA ARG A 59 5.66 -9.28 -6.70
C ARG A 59 4.21 -9.53 -6.28
N ASP A 60 4.00 -9.93 -5.02
CA ASP A 60 2.64 -10.17 -4.52
C ASP A 60 1.91 -8.87 -4.27
N LEU A 61 2.66 -7.83 -3.89
CA LEU A 61 2.10 -6.51 -3.67
C LEU A 61 1.60 -5.87 -4.96
N VAL A 62 2.35 -6.04 -6.05
CA VAL A 62 2.05 -5.35 -7.32
C VAL A 62 1.26 -6.20 -8.32
N SER A 63 1.06 -7.49 -8.04
CA SER A 63 0.34 -8.35 -8.98
C SER A 63 -1.15 -8.03 -8.97
N ASP A 64 -1.82 -8.32 -10.10
CA ASP A 64 -3.27 -8.15 -10.20
C ASP A 64 -4.03 -9.26 -9.48
N THR A 65 -3.33 -10.28 -9.02
CA THR A 65 -3.93 -11.41 -8.32
C THR A 65 -4.48 -10.96 -6.98
N PRO A 66 -5.71 -11.35 -6.61
CA PRO A 66 -6.27 -11.05 -5.31
C PRO A 66 -5.38 -11.63 -4.19
N LEU A 67 -5.43 -10.99 -3.02
CA LEU A 67 -4.71 -11.49 -1.86
C LEU A 67 -5.22 -12.89 -1.50
N ALA A 68 -4.27 -13.77 -1.14
CA ALA A 68 -4.63 -15.11 -0.68
C ALA A 68 -5.38 -14.97 0.65
N GLY A 69 -6.54 -15.58 0.68
CA GLY A 69 -7.39 -15.55 1.87
C GLY A 69 -6.90 -16.39 3.02
#